data_030fd361dd54ed3680f3a805fa1993e7
#
_entry.id   030fd361dd54ed3680f3a805fa1993e7
#
_cell.length_a   1.000
_cell.length_b   1.000
_cell.length_c   1.000
_cell.angle_alpha   90.00
_cell.angle_beta   90.00
_cell.angle_gamma   90.00
#
_symmetry.space_group_name_H-M   'P 1'
#
loop_
_entity.id
_entity.type
_entity.pdbx_description
1 polymer ?
#
loop_
_entity_poly.entity_id
_entity_poly.type
_entity_poly.pdbx_seq_one_letter_code
_entity_poly.pdbx_strand_id
1 'polypeptide(L)'
;MGKMLDKLFKWSVKDLLKATLGCFLFAFAVNIFLVPNDLYNGGILGVAQLIRSFLVEVLHLKFNFELAGIINFLLNVPLFILAYKFISKTFFRRSLVCVIFQTVFLTIIPTPNKAIINDLLTCVLIGGMIAGYGSGITLSASGSGGGTDIIGILISMKNRKLSVGKIGASINIIIYAICGVIYGLPTMIYSIIYAVISSIIIDNTHEQNICSYVIIFTKNKQDKIIEFIKGELNRDATFWDGYGGYKKEKVWRKALEKANIKQVKL
;
A
#
# COMPACT_ATOMS: atom_id res chain seq x y z
N MET A 1 1.82 22.30 -15.02
CA MET A 1 2.14 20.99 -14.43
C MET A 1 1.03 20.45 -13.52
N GLY A 2 0.54 21.21 -12.52
CA GLY A 2 -0.51 20.74 -11.60
C GLY A 2 -1.82 20.30 -12.26
N LYS A 3 -2.38 21.09 -13.19
CA LYS A 3 -3.61 20.74 -13.93
C LYS A 3 -3.47 19.48 -14.81
N MET A 4 -2.27 19.20 -15.32
CA MET A 4 -2.00 18.01 -16.12
C MET A 4 -1.90 16.76 -15.25
N LEU A 5 -1.27 16.85 -14.07
CA LEU A 5 -1.22 15.76 -13.08
C LEU A 5 -2.62 15.41 -12.56
N ASP A 6 -3.44 16.42 -12.27
CA ASP A 6 -4.83 16.21 -11.82
C ASP A 6 -5.68 15.54 -12.91
N LYS A 7 -5.53 15.97 -14.16
CA LYS A 7 -6.25 15.37 -15.31
C LYS A 7 -5.81 13.94 -15.63
N LEU A 8 -4.50 13.62 -15.55
CA LEU A 8 -3.96 12.32 -15.93
C LEU A 8 -4.02 11.31 -14.79
N PHE A 9 -3.65 11.71 -13.58
CA PHE A 9 -3.47 10.82 -12.44
C PHE A 9 -4.54 11.00 -11.35
N LYS A 10 -5.33 12.08 -11.42
CA LYS A 10 -6.20 12.55 -10.33
C LYS A 10 -5.41 12.71 -9.02
N TRP A 11 -4.16 13.14 -9.13
CA TRP A 11 -3.24 13.44 -8.03
C TRP A 11 -2.97 14.93 -7.95
N SER A 12 -2.96 15.46 -6.72
CA SER A 12 -2.40 16.78 -6.46
C SER A 12 -0.86 16.71 -6.47
N VAL A 13 -0.21 17.86 -6.65
CA VAL A 13 1.26 17.95 -6.53
C VAL A 13 1.71 17.48 -5.14
N LYS A 14 0.93 17.80 -4.10
CA LYS A 14 1.19 17.39 -2.73
C LYS A 14 1.17 15.86 -2.57
N ASP A 15 0.22 15.17 -3.20
CA ASP A 15 0.13 13.71 -3.14
C ASP A 15 1.29 13.05 -3.89
N LEU A 16 1.70 13.63 -5.04
CA LEU A 16 2.86 13.14 -5.77
C LEU A 16 4.14 13.28 -4.96
N LEU A 17 4.37 14.43 -4.29
CA LEU A 17 5.53 14.63 -3.42
C LEU A 17 5.54 13.67 -2.24
N LYS A 18 4.37 13.42 -1.63
CA LYS A 18 4.23 12.42 -0.57
C LYS A 18 4.59 11.01 -1.06
N ALA A 19 4.05 10.61 -2.21
CA ALA A 19 4.34 9.30 -2.79
C ALA A 19 5.83 9.15 -3.13
N THR A 20 6.45 10.18 -3.70
CA THR A 20 7.88 10.18 -4.01
C THR A 20 8.74 10.05 -2.75
N LEU A 21 8.43 10.84 -1.70
CA LEU A 21 9.12 10.75 -0.40
C LEU A 21 8.93 9.36 0.22
N GLY A 22 7.72 8.81 0.17
CA GLY A 22 7.44 7.48 0.69
C GLY A 22 8.23 6.39 -0.02
N CYS A 23 8.29 6.43 -1.35
CA CYS A 23 9.10 5.51 -2.16
C CYS A 23 10.60 5.64 -1.87
N PHE A 24 11.10 6.87 -1.66
CA PHE A 24 12.49 7.12 -1.27
C PHE A 24 12.82 6.52 0.10
N LEU A 25 11.99 6.80 1.12
CA LEU A 25 12.20 6.26 2.47
C LEU A 25 12.18 4.73 2.49
N PHE A 26 11.25 4.13 1.76
CA PHE A 26 11.17 2.69 1.61
C PHE A 26 12.46 2.10 0.99
N ALA A 27 12.89 2.65 -0.16
CA ALA A 27 14.09 2.18 -0.85
C ALA A 27 15.36 2.40 -0.02
N PHE A 28 15.45 3.53 0.68
CA PHE A 28 16.54 3.82 1.61
C PHE A 28 16.61 2.78 2.72
N ALA A 29 15.47 2.46 3.36
CA ALA A 29 15.44 1.47 4.43
C ALA A 29 15.87 0.08 3.93
N VAL A 30 15.40 -0.33 2.75
CA VAL A 30 15.75 -1.63 2.17
C VAL A 30 17.24 -1.71 1.86
N ASN A 31 17.79 -0.73 1.13
CA ASN A 31 19.19 -0.79 0.69
C ASN A 31 20.20 -0.59 1.82
N ILE A 32 19.82 0.18 2.85
CA ILE A 32 20.75 0.54 3.94
C ILE A 32 20.70 -0.45 5.11
N PHE A 33 19.52 -0.97 5.42
CA PHE A 33 19.34 -1.79 6.63
C PHE A 33 19.05 -3.27 6.33
N LEU A 34 18.38 -3.62 5.22
CA LEU A 34 18.05 -5.01 4.93
C LEU A 34 19.13 -5.70 4.12
N VAL A 35 19.41 -5.17 2.92
CA VAL A 35 20.29 -5.84 1.96
C VAL A 35 21.68 -6.12 2.53
N PRO A 36 22.34 -5.19 3.29
CA PRO A 36 23.66 -5.45 3.87
C PRO A 36 23.66 -6.53 4.97
N ASN A 37 22.50 -6.91 5.45
CA ASN A 37 22.31 -7.93 6.49
C ASN A 37 21.72 -9.23 5.95
N ASP A 38 21.68 -9.42 4.63
CA ASP A 38 21.07 -10.57 3.96
C ASP A 38 19.62 -10.82 4.38
N LEU A 39 18.88 -9.73 4.64
CA LEU A 39 17.48 -9.78 5.03
C LEU A 39 16.57 -9.51 3.83
N TYR A 40 15.44 -10.16 3.82
CA TYR A 40 14.50 -10.13 2.71
C TYR A 40 13.22 -9.39 3.07
N ASN A 41 12.74 -8.60 2.11
CA ASN A 41 11.43 -7.98 2.21
C ASN A 41 10.33 -9.03 1.96
N GLY A 42 9.11 -8.67 2.26
CA GLY A 42 7.93 -9.43 1.85
C GLY A 42 7.48 -9.11 0.43
N GLY A 43 6.50 -9.85 -0.05
CA GLY A 43 5.81 -9.57 -1.30
C GLY A 43 6.66 -9.79 -2.54
N ILE A 44 6.28 -9.11 -3.62
CA ILE A 44 6.95 -9.23 -4.91
C ILE A 44 8.41 -8.76 -4.85
N LEU A 45 8.71 -7.74 -4.02
CA LEU A 45 10.08 -7.31 -3.83
C LEU A 45 10.93 -8.41 -3.16
N GLY A 46 10.38 -9.16 -2.20
CA GLY A 46 11.06 -10.33 -1.62
C GLY A 46 11.36 -11.41 -2.65
N VAL A 47 10.42 -11.70 -3.55
CA VAL A 47 10.65 -12.59 -4.69
C VAL A 47 11.76 -12.03 -5.60
N ALA A 48 11.75 -10.72 -5.88
CA ALA A 48 12.80 -10.07 -6.69
C ALA A 48 14.18 -10.18 -6.03
N GLN A 49 14.27 -10.02 -4.71
CA GLN A 49 15.49 -10.19 -3.95
C GLN A 49 15.99 -11.65 -4.00
N LEU A 50 15.11 -12.64 -3.85
CA LEU A 50 15.47 -14.06 -4.00
C LEU A 50 16.02 -14.37 -5.40
N ILE A 51 15.36 -13.86 -6.45
CA ILE A 51 15.87 -14.01 -7.83
C ILE A 51 17.22 -13.33 -7.99
N ARG A 52 17.39 -12.13 -7.46
CA ARG A 52 18.67 -11.40 -7.49
C ARG A 52 19.76 -12.21 -6.80
N SER A 53 19.51 -12.74 -5.60
CA SER A 53 20.48 -13.55 -4.88
C SER A 53 20.85 -14.81 -5.66
N PHE A 54 19.88 -15.48 -6.26
CA PHE A 54 20.13 -16.61 -7.14
C PHE A 54 21.05 -16.25 -8.33
N LEU A 55 20.79 -15.13 -8.99
CA LEU A 55 21.61 -14.67 -10.14
C LEU A 55 23.05 -14.33 -9.72
N VAL A 56 23.21 -13.69 -8.56
CA VAL A 56 24.53 -13.23 -8.09
C VAL A 56 25.32 -14.35 -7.41
N GLU A 57 24.68 -15.13 -6.53
CA GLU A 57 25.36 -16.09 -5.68
C GLU A 57 25.52 -17.48 -6.35
N VAL A 58 24.52 -17.91 -7.12
CA VAL A 58 24.56 -19.23 -7.78
C VAL A 58 25.12 -19.12 -9.20
N LEU A 59 24.69 -18.15 -9.98
CA LEU A 59 25.18 -17.95 -11.36
C LEU A 59 26.43 -17.07 -11.45
N HIS A 60 26.90 -16.51 -10.31
CA HIS A 60 28.08 -15.67 -10.21
C HIS A 60 28.09 -14.47 -11.18
N LEU A 61 26.90 -13.97 -11.54
CA LEU A 61 26.78 -12.78 -12.40
C LEU A 61 27.14 -11.52 -11.61
N LYS A 62 28.01 -10.70 -12.17
CA LYS A 62 28.43 -9.43 -11.57
C LYS A 62 27.66 -8.27 -12.19
N PHE A 63 27.04 -7.45 -11.35
CA PHE A 63 26.34 -6.25 -11.76
C PHE A 63 26.87 -5.06 -10.95
N ASN A 64 26.96 -3.89 -11.61
CA ASN A 64 27.44 -2.66 -10.99
C ASN A 64 26.32 -1.86 -10.29
N PHE A 65 25.12 -2.41 -10.23
CA PHE A 65 23.93 -1.77 -9.66
C PHE A 65 23.02 -2.81 -9.02
N GLU A 66 22.14 -2.37 -8.11
CA GLU A 66 21.20 -3.25 -7.42
C GLU A 66 20.06 -3.70 -8.36
N LEU A 67 19.99 -5.00 -8.61
CA LEU A 67 19.05 -5.60 -9.55
C LEU A 67 17.64 -5.77 -9.00
N ALA A 68 17.49 -5.85 -7.68
CA ALA A 68 16.21 -6.19 -7.05
C ALA A 68 15.09 -5.21 -7.47
N GLY A 69 15.42 -3.92 -7.62
CA GLY A 69 14.47 -2.91 -8.09
C GLY A 69 13.97 -3.17 -9.51
N ILE A 70 14.89 -3.51 -10.43
CA ILE A 70 14.55 -3.79 -11.84
C ILE A 70 13.72 -5.07 -11.95
N ILE A 71 14.13 -6.14 -11.24
CA ILE A 71 13.40 -7.40 -11.22
C ILE A 71 12.00 -7.18 -10.62
N ASN A 72 11.89 -6.41 -9.54
CA ASN A 72 10.61 -6.04 -8.94
C ASN A 72 9.71 -5.30 -9.96
N PHE A 73 10.25 -4.36 -10.72
CA PHE A 73 9.50 -3.69 -11.78
C PHE A 73 8.97 -4.68 -12.82
N LEU A 74 9.84 -5.57 -13.33
CA LEU A 74 9.47 -6.56 -14.34
C LEU A 74 8.38 -7.53 -13.84
N LEU A 75 8.48 -7.98 -12.59
CA LEU A 75 7.47 -8.84 -11.96
C LEU A 75 6.13 -8.10 -11.75
N ASN A 76 6.16 -6.78 -11.63
CA ASN A 76 4.93 -5.97 -11.52
C ASN A 76 4.24 -5.72 -12.87
N VAL A 77 4.93 -5.87 -14.02
CA VAL A 77 4.33 -5.62 -15.35
C VAL A 77 3.04 -6.44 -15.58
N PRO A 78 3.02 -7.77 -15.38
CA PRO A 78 1.78 -8.53 -15.53
C PRO A 78 0.70 -8.12 -14.54
N LEU A 79 1.06 -7.73 -13.31
CA LEU A 79 0.11 -7.27 -12.31
C LEU A 79 -0.48 -5.91 -12.69
N PHE A 80 0.27 -5.04 -13.34
CA PHE A 80 -0.23 -3.78 -13.87
C PHE A 80 -1.27 -3.96 -14.97
N ILE A 81 -1.08 -4.96 -15.85
CA ILE A 81 -2.07 -5.30 -16.88
C ILE A 81 -3.39 -5.73 -16.21
N LEU A 82 -3.29 -6.57 -15.18
CA LEU A 82 -4.45 -7.00 -14.40
C LEU A 82 -5.11 -5.83 -13.64
N ALA A 83 -4.33 -4.96 -13.02
CA ALA A 83 -4.83 -3.79 -12.33
C ALA A 83 -5.57 -2.82 -13.27
N TYR A 84 -5.02 -2.58 -14.46
CA TYR A 84 -5.65 -1.75 -15.49
C TYR A 84 -7.00 -2.32 -15.94
N LYS A 85 -7.07 -3.65 -16.15
CA LYS A 85 -8.25 -4.34 -16.66
C LYS A 85 -9.34 -4.54 -15.61
N PHE A 86 -8.97 -4.89 -14.37
CA PHE A 86 -9.91 -5.38 -13.36
C PHE A 86 -10.12 -4.44 -12.16
N ILE A 87 -9.19 -3.54 -11.86
CA ILE A 87 -9.31 -2.64 -10.71
C ILE A 87 -9.75 -1.25 -11.18
N SER A 88 -8.82 -0.41 -11.60
CA SER A 88 -9.14 0.89 -12.21
C SER A 88 -7.93 1.52 -12.91
N LYS A 89 -8.20 2.33 -13.95
CA LYS A 89 -7.18 3.08 -14.67
C LYS A 89 -6.43 4.10 -13.78
N THR A 90 -7.10 4.65 -12.77
CA THR A 90 -6.50 5.62 -11.84
C THR A 90 -5.55 4.90 -10.88
N PHE A 91 -5.97 3.78 -10.29
CA PHE A 91 -5.13 2.95 -9.43
C PHE A 91 -3.89 2.46 -10.18
N PHE A 92 -4.07 1.89 -11.39
CA PHE A 92 -2.96 1.48 -12.24
C PHE A 92 -1.93 2.59 -12.44
N ARG A 93 -2.37 3.79 -12.89
CA ARG A 93 -1.45 4.91 -13.15
C ARG A 93 -0.66 5.34 -11.93
N ARG A 94 -1.32 5.43 -10.77
CA ARG A 94 -0.69 5.82 -9.51
C ARG A 94 0.31 4.77 -9.05
N SER A 95 -0.07 3.50 -9.06
CA SER A 95 0.81 2.38 -8.71
C SER A 95 2.01 2.26 -9.64
N LEU A 96 1.81 2.46 -10.95
CA LEU A 96 2.91 2.47 -11.92
C LEU A 96 3.95 3.56 -11.60
N VAL A 97 3.51 4.77 -11.29
CA VAL A 97 4.41 5.88 -10.90
C VAL A 97 5.17 5.54 -9.62
N CYS A 98 4.49 5.00 -8.60
CA CYS A 98 5.15 4.60 -7.36
C CYS A 98 6.20 3.51 -7.58
N VAL A 99 5.88 2.48 -8.37
CA VAL A 99 6.82 1.39 -8.63
C VAL A 99 8.01 1.87 -9.48
N ILE A 100 7.81 2.80 -10.42
CA ILE A 100 8.92 3.44 -11.14
C ILE A 100 9.82 4.19 -10.16
N PHE A 101 9.27 5.02 -9.26
CA PHE A 101 10.08 5.71 -8.25
C PHE A 101 10.80 4.74 -7.32
N GLN A 102 10.13 3.70 -6.84
CA GLN A 102 10.79 2.66 -6.04
C GLN A 102 11.94 2.00 -6.79
N THR A 103 11.73 1.62 -8.06
CA THR A 103 12.78 1.03 -8.90
C THR A 103 13.98 1.96 -9.03
N VAL A 104 13.74 3.23 -9.36
CA VAL A 104 14.80 4.25 -9.49
C VAL A 104 15.55 4.39 -8.17
N PHE A 105 14.87 4.55 -7.04
CA PHE A 105 15.53 4.73 -5.76
C PHE A 105 16.26 3.46 -5.30
N LEU A 106 15.68 2.27 -5.45
CA LEU A 106 16.35 1.00 -5.14
C LEU A 106 17.63 0.79 -5.97
N THR A 107 17.65 1.30 -7.21
CA THR A 107 18.81 1.18 -8.10
C THR A 107 19.87 2.24 -7.82
N ILE A 108 19.47 3.47 -7.47
CA ILE A 108 20.41 4.60 -7.30
C ILE A 108 21.00 4.65 -5.89
N ILE A 109 20.23 4.31 -4.86
CA ILE A 109 20.73 4.33 -3.47
C ILE A 109 21.75 3.20 -3.32
N PRO A 110 23.02 3.51 -3.00
CA PRO A 110 24.05 2.49 -2.87
C PRO A 110 23.78 1.59 -1.68
N THR A 111 24.03 0.31 -1.86
CA THR A 111 23.99 -0.69 -0.78
C THR A 111 25.37 -0.79 -0.15
N PRO A 112 25.54 -0.52 1.15
CA PRO A 112 26.82 -0.69 1.85
C PRO A 112 27.27 -2.16 1.80
N ASN A 113 28.56 -2.40 1.64
CA ASN A 113 29.15 -3.74 1.65
C ASN A 113 29.10 -4.40 3.04
N LYS A 114 28.86 -3.63 4.09
CA LYS A 114 28.73 -4.11 5.47
C LYS A 114 27.58 -3.37 6.14
N ALA A 115 26.95 -4.04 7.08
CA ALA A 115 25.94 -3.41 7.94
C ALA A 115 26.47 -2.14 8.60
N ILE A 116 25.69 -1.06 8.58
CA ILE A 116 26.05 0.22 9.22
C ILE A 116 26.04 0.08 10.75
N ILE A 117 25.17 -0.77 11.27
CA ILE A 117 25.01 -1.06 12.69
C ILE A 117 25.29 -2.55 12.88
N ASN A 118 26.18 -2.89 13.81
CA ASN A 118 26.57 -4.28 14.06
C ASN A 118 25.47 -5.11 14.73
N ASP A 119 24.50 -4.47 15.38
CA ASP A 119 23.36 -5.17 15.98
C ASP A 119 22.24 -5.35 14.97
N LEU A 120 22.02 -6.60 14.59
CA LEU A 120 21.04 -7.01 13.58
C LEU A 120 19.61 -6.65 13.99
N LEU A 121 19.26 -6.79 15.28
CA LEU A 121 17.94 -6.44 15.76
C LEU A 121 17.68 -4.94 15.63
N THR A 122 18.63 -4.10 15.97
CA THR A 122 18.53 -2.65 15.79
C THR A 122 18.36 -2.28 14.32
N CYS A 123 19.09 -2.93 13.39
CA CYS A 123 18.91 -2.73 11.94
C CYS A 123 17.49 -3.05 11.51
N VAL A 124 16.94 -4.16 11.97
CA VAL A 124 15.58 -4.62 11.65
C VAL A 124 14.52 -3.66 12.19
N LEU A 125 14.68 -3.20 13.42
CA LEU A 125 13.74 -2.25 14.05
C LEU A 125 13.73 -0.92 13.30
N ILE A 126 14.89 -0.29 13.09
CA ILE A 126 15.03 0.99 12.41
C ILE A 126 14.59 0.86 10.94
N GLY A 127 15.10 -0.15 10.24
CA GLY A 127 14.73 -0.42 8.85
C GLY A 127 13.23 -0.64 8.67
N GLY A 128 12.62 -1.45 9.56
CA GLY A 128 11.18 -1.71 9.56
C GLY A 128 10.34 -0.46 9.82
N MET A 129 10.76 0.38 10.76
CA MET A 129 10.07 1.67 11.03
C MET A 129 10.15 2.61 9.83
N ILE A 130 11.32 2.82 9.25
CA ILE A 130 11.50 3.74 8.12
C ILE A 130 10.76 3.21 6.87
N ALA A 131 10.89 1.92 6.56
CA ALA A 131 10.21 1.31 5.42
C ALA A 131 8.68 1.33 5.59
N GLY A 132 8.20 1.01 6.79
CA GLY A 132 6.78 1.05 7.13
C GLY A 132 6.20 2.46 7.00
N TYR A 133 6.90 3.47 7.51
CA TYR A 133 6.50 4.87 7.38
C TYR A 133 6.48 5.32 5.92
N GLY A 134 7.53 4.98 5.15
CA GLY A 134 7.60 5.27 3.72
C GLY A 134 6.44 4.65 2.93
N SER A 135 6.17 3.36 3.16
CA SER A 135 5.03 2.66 2.55
C SER A 135 3.69 3.27 2.97
N GLY A 136 3.52 3.59 4.25
CA GLY A 136 2.30 4.21 4.78
C GLY A 136 2.01 5.58 4.16
N ILE A 137 3.04 6.44 4.00
CA ILE A 137 2.93 7.72 3.29
C ILE A 137 2.52 7.50 1.82
N THR A 138 3.13 6.54 1.13
CA THR A 138 2.81 6.20 -0.26
C THR A 138 1.36 5.80 -0.40
N LEU A 139 0.87 4.93 0.47
CA LEU A 139 -0.52 4.50 0.51
C LEU A 139 -1.47 5.66 0.87
N SER A 140 -1.11 6.52 1.83
CA SER A 140 -1.93 7.70 2.19
C SER A 140 -2.06 8.71 1.05
N ALA A 141 -1.11 8.73 0.12
CA ALA A 141 -1.21 9.44 -1.15
C ALA A 141 -2.05 8.71 -2.21
N SER A 142 -2.74 7.63 -1.84
CA SER A 142 -3.48 6.75 -2.75
C SER A 142 -2.61 6.14 -3.86
N GLY A 143 -1.32 5.96 -3.59
CA GLY A 143 -0.39 5.16 -4.37
C GLY A 143 -0.35 3.72 -3.85
N SER A 144 0.41 2.87 -4.52
CA SER A 144 0.74 1.52 -4.06
C SER A 144 2.12 1.13 -4.58
N GLY A 145 2.89 0.41 -3.78
CA GLY A 145 4.15 -0.22 -4.20
C GLY A 145 3.95 -1.36 -5.21
N GLY A 146 2.73 -1.60 -5.66
CA GLY A 146 2.41 -2.72 -6.55
C GLY A 146 2.39 -4.06 -5.81
N GLY A 147 2.78 -5.11 -6.53
CA GLY A 147 3.04 -6.41 -5.92
C GLY A 147 1.83 -7.07 -5.26
N THR A 148 2.00 -7.43 -4.01
CA THR A 148 0.98 -8.13 -3.21
C THR A 148 -0.28 -7.31 -2.99
N ASP A 149 -0.21 -5.98 -3.02
CA ASP A 149 -1.39 -5.10 -2.92
C ASP A 149 -2.34 -5.35 -4.10
N ILE A 150 -1.80 -5.41 -5.32
CA ILE A 150 -2.59 -5.68 -6.53
C ILE A 150 -3.20 -7.07 -6.46
N ILE A 151 -2.40 -8.08 -6.11
CA ILE A 151 -2.88 -9.47 -5.98
C ILE A 151 -3.96 -9.54 -4.91
N GLY A 152 -3.73 -8.91 -3.75
CA GLY A 152 -4.67 -8.88 -2.65
C GLY A 152 -6.01 -8.25 -3.03
N ILE A 153 -5.99 -7.12 -3.72
CA ILE A 153 -7.21 -6.45 -4.20
C ILE A 153 -7.96 -7.34 -5.18
N LEU A 154 -7.27 -7.92 -6.18
CA LEU A 154 -7.89 -8.78 -7.19
C LEU A 154 -8.59 -10.01 -6.57
N ILE A 155 -7.93 -10.67 -5.61
CA ILE A 155 -8.51 -11.84 -4.94
C ILE A 155 -9.66 -11.42 -4.03
N SER A 156 -9.54 -10.31 -3.28
CA SER A 156 -10.60 -9.82 -2.41
C SER A 156 -11.85 -9.38 -3.17
N MET A 157 -11.70 -8.88 -4.40
CA MET A 157 -12.82 -8.57 -5.29
C MET A 157 -13.60 -9.83 -5.69
N LYS A 158 -12.90 -10.96 -5.88
CA LYS A 158 -13.52 -12.24 -6.24
C LYS A 158 -14.08 -12.98 -5.01
N ASN A 159 -13.40 -12.88 -3.86
CA ASN A 159 -13.80 -13.52 -2.62
C ASN A 159 -13.74 -12.52 -1.44
N ARG A 160 -14.90 -11.96 -1.09
CA ARG A 160 -15.06 -10.97 0.00
C ARG A 160 -14.68 -11.47 1.40
N LYS A 161 -14.52 -12.80 1.60
CA LYS A 161 -14.09 -13.38 2.88
C LYS A 161 -12.57 -13.24 3.10
N LEU A 162 -11.80 -13.01 2.02
CA LEU A 162 -10.36 -12.83 2.07
C LEU A 162 -10.02 -11.34 2.04
N SER A 163 -9.33 -10.86 3.07
CA SER A 163 -8.80 -9.50 3.09
C SER A 163 -7.46 -9.42 2.37
N VAL A 164 -7.13 -8.23 1.83
CA VAL A 164 -5.83 -7.95 1.19
C VAL A 164 -4.66 -8.31 2.10
N GLY A 165 -4.75 -7.96 3.40
CA GLY A 165 -3.72 -8.28 4.38
C GLY A 165 -3.52 -9.78 4.61
N LYS A 166 -4.60 -10.58 4.65
CA LYS A 166 -4.47 -12.04 4.79
C LYS A 166 -3.77 -12.68 3.59
N ILE A 167 -4.06 -12.18 2.38
CA ILE A 167 -3.43 -12.67 1.16
C ILE A 167 -1.94 -12.29 1.16
N GLY A 168 -1.62 -11.04 1.48
CA GLY A 168 -0.24 -10.58 1.61
C GLY A 168 0.54 -11.38 2.65
N ALA A 169 -0.03 -11.61 3.83
CA ALA A 169 0.58 -12.43 4.87
C ALA A 169 0.85 -13.88 4.41
N SER A 170 -0.08 -14.49 3.68
CA SER A 170 0.12 -15.85 3.14
C SER A 170 1.27 -15.91 2.15
N ILE A 171 1.40 -14.90 1.27
CA ILE A 171 2.53 -14.81 0.32
C ILE A 171 3.84 -14.63 1.09
N ASN A 172 3.85 -13.77 2.12
CA ASN A 172 5.03 -13.52 2.93
C ASN A 172 5.51 -14.77 3.69
N ILE A 173 4.58 -15.58 4.22
CA ILE A 173 4.92 -16.85 4.88
C ILE A 173 5.70 -17.75 3.93
N ILE A 174 5.26 -17.87 2.67
CA ILE A 174 5.95 -18.70 1.67
C ILE A 174 7.35 -18.16 1.38
N ILE A 175 7.49 -16.83 1.19
CA ILE A 175 8.78 -16.20 0.91
C ILE A 175 9.75 -16.43 2.08
N TYR A 176 9.31 -16.18 3.31
CA TYR A 176 10.16 -16.34 4.48
C TYR A 176 10.50 -17.81 4.79
N ALA A 177 9.60 -18.75 4.48
CA ALA A 177 9.91 -20.15 4.56
C ALA A 177 11.02 -20.54 3.56
N ILE A 178 10.98 -20.04 2.34
CA ILE A 178 12.04 -20.22 1.34
C ILE A 178 13.35 -19.61 1.85
N CYS A 179 13.33 -18.39 2.38
CA CYS A 179 14.51 -17.75 2.98
C CYS A 179 15.09 -18.62 4.12
N GLY A 180 14.24 -19.18 4.97
CA GLY A 180 14.68 -20.06 6.07
C GLY A 180 15.36 -21.34 5.62
N VAL A 181 14.90 -21.91 4.50
CA VAL A 181 15.52 -23.13 3.91
C VAL A 181 16.85 -22.82 3.24
N ILE A 182 16.94 -21.67 2.51
CA ILE A 182 18.13 -21.34 1.72
C ILE A 182 19.19 -20.65 2.59
N TYR A 183 18.81 -19.68 3.42
CA TYR A 183 19.73 -18.80 4.17
C TYR A 183 19.74 -19.05 5.67
N GLY A 184 18.90 -19.97 6.15
CA GLY A 184 18.83 -20.38 7.56
C GLY A 184 17.81 -19.60 8.40
N LEU A 185 17.56 -20.16 9.59
CA LEU A 185 16.56 -19.64 10.53
C LEU A 185 16.75 -18.18 10.95
N PRO A 186 17.99 -17.67 11.21
CA PRO A 186 18.17 -16.27 11.59
C PRO A 186 17.63 -15.29 10.53
N THR A 187 17.96 -15.49 9.26
CA THR A 187 17.47 -14.65 8.14
C THR A 187 15.95 -14.66 8.08
N MET A 188 15.32 -15.83 8.23
CA MET A 188 13.86 -15.95 8.26
C MET A 188 13.26 -15.16 9.44
N ILE A 189 13.76 -15.37 10.65
CA ILE A 189 13.20 -14.76 11.88
C ILE A 189 13.31 -13.24 11.81
N TYR A 190 14.50 -12.71 11.48
CA TYR A 190 14.71 -11.27 11.40
C TYR A 190 13.94 -10.61 10.26
N SER A 191 13.77 -11.28 9.12
CA SER A 191 12.91 -10.80 8.03
C SER A 191 11.43 -10.76 8.42
N ILE A 192 10.97 -11.72 9.22
CA ILE A 192 9.61 -11.71 9.79
C ILE A 192 9.44 -10.55 10.78
N ILE A 193 10.40 -10.33 11.69
CA ILE A 193 10.36 -9.23 12.65
C ILE A 193 10.27 -7.89 11.92
N TYR A 194 11.12 -7.69 10.89
CA TYR A 194 11.07 -6.52 10.03
C TYR A 194 9.68 -6.32 9.40
N ALA A 195 9.10 -7.37 8.82
CA ALA A 195 7.80 -7.31 8.18
C ALA A 195 6.67 -6.96 9.16
N VAL A 196 6.72 -7.51 10.37
CA VAL A 196 5.74 -7.21 11.43
C VAL A 196 5.83 -5.74 11.85
N ILE A 197 7.03 -5.24 12.11
CA ILE A 197 7.24 -3.84 12.49
C ILE A 197 6.79 -2.91 11.37
N SER A 198 7.22 -3.18 10.13
CA SER A 198 6.82 -2.41 8.97
C SER A 198 5.29 -2.38 8.82
N SER A 199 4.61 -3.51 8.99
CA SER A 199 3.15 -3.61 8.92
C SER A 199 2.46 -2.75 9.98
N ILE A 200 2.91 -2.81 11.23
CA ILE A 200 2.36 -1.99 12.33
C ILE A 200 2.50 -0.49 12.02
N ILE A 201 3.65 -0.07 11.50
CA ILE A 201 3.88 1.33 11.15
C ILE A 201 3.04 1.74 9.93
N ILE A 202 2.90 0.86 8.92
CA ILE A 202 2.02 1.11 7.78
C ILE A 202 0.59 1.35 8.25
N ASP A 203 0.06 0.47 9.09
CA ASP A 203 -1.32 0.56 9.59
C ASP A 203 -1.56 1.85 10.38
N ASN A 204 -0.58 2.29 11.18
CA ASN A 204 -0.66 3.55 11.92
C ASN A 204 -0.50 4.80 11.05
N THR A 205 0.25 4.70 9.94
CA THR A 205 0.52 5.84 9.04
C THR A 205 -0.56 5.97 7.97
N HIS A 206 -1.17 4.85 7.57
CA HIS A 206 -2.18 4.79 6.54
C HIS A 206 -3.54 4.42 7.12
N GLU A 207 -4.38 5.42 7.30
CA GLU A 207 -5.77 5.27 7.75
C GLU A 207 -6.66 4.68 6.65
N GLN A 208 -6.40 3.42 6.23
CA GLN A 208 -7.18 2.74 5.18
C GLN A 208 -8.63 2.39 5.58
N ASN A 209 -8.89 2.29 6.86
CA ASN A 209 -10.14 1.74 7.39
C ASN A 209 -11.05 2.78 8.05
N ILE A 210 -10.89 4.07 7.78
CA ILE A 210 -11.86 5.06 8.25
C ILE A 210 -13.14 4.88 7.43
N CYS A 211 -14.05 4.08 7.95
CA CYS A 211 -15.44 4.09 7.55
C CYS A 211 -16.09 5.35 8.11
N SER A 212 -16.28 6.36 7.29
CA SER A 212 -17.04 7.55 7.68
C SER A 212 -18.52 7.26 7.49
N TYR A 213 -19.28 7.39 8.57
CA TYR A 213 -20.74 7.40 8.51
C TYR A 213 -21.21 8.85 8.48
N VAL A 214 -22.02 9.19 7.50
CA VAL A 214 -22.69 10.49 7.46
C VAL A 214 -24.13 10.28 7.91
N ILE A 215 -24.49 10.88 9.02
CA ILE A 215 -25.86 10.86 9.54
C ILE A 215 -26.46 12.22 9.24
N ILE A 216 -27.50 12.24 8.41
CA ILE A 216 -28.22 13.46 8.05
C ILE A 216 -29.55 13.48 8.77
N PHE A 217 -29.79 14.51 9.60
CA PHE A 217 -31.05 14.77 10.19
C PHE A 217 -31.81 15.82 9.38
N THR A 218 -32.98 15.50 8.89
CA THR A 218 -33.76 16.46 8.10
C THR A 218 -35.24 16.43 8.51
N LYS A 219 -35.89 17.59 8.48
CA LYS A 219 -37.33 17.71 8.64
C LYS A 219 -38.06 17.78 7.29
N ASN A 220 -37.32 18.06 6.22
CA ASN A 220 -37.90 18.32 4.90
C ASN A 220 -37.54 17.25 3.88
N LYS A 221 -38.26 17.29 2.77
CA LYS A 221 -38.28 16.37 1.61
C LYS A 221 -36.98 15.58 1.37
N GLN A 222 -37.08 14.29 1.65
CA GLN A 222 -35.98 13.31 1.50
C GLN A 222 -35.60 13.08 0.06
N ASP A 223 -36.55 13.26 -0.88
CA ASP A 223 -36.40 12.83 -2.28
C ASP A 223 -35.21 13.50 -2.97
N LYS A 224 -35.03 14.82 -2.77
CA LYS A 224 -33.88 15.54 -3.33
C LYS A 224 -32.52 15.06 -2.81
N ILE A 225 -32.46 14.68 -1.53
CA ILE A 225 -31.23 14.17 -0.90
C ILE A 225 -30.95 12.75 -1.41
N ILE A 226 -31.98 11.94 -1.59
CA ILE A 226 -31.87 10.58 -2.15
C ILE A 226 -31.41 10.65 -3.59
N GLU A 227 -32.02 11.52 -4.38
CA GLU A 227 -31.70 11.71 -5.79
C GLU A 227 -30.25 12.18 -5.97
N PHE A 228 -29.78 13.13 -5.15
CA PHE A 228 -28.40 13.57 -5.14
C PHE A 228 -27.44 12.42 -4.75
N ILE A 229 -27.73 11.65 -3.70
CA ILE A 229 -26.88 10.53 -3.25
C ILE A 229 -26.80 9.44 -4.32
N LYS A 230 -27.92 9.12 -4.96
CA LYS A 230 -27.99 8.12 -6.04
C LYS A 230 -27.36 8.62 -7.32
N GLY A 231 -27.67 9.85 -7.75
CA GLY A 231 -27.20 10.42 -9.01
C GLY A 231 -25.74 10.81 -8.99
N GLU A 232 -25.31 11.61 -8.01
CA GLU A 232 -23.98 12.18 -7.98
C GLU A 232 -22.95 11.27 -7.29
N LEU A 233 -23.36 10.57 -6.23
CA LEU A 233 -22.45 9.76 -5.43
C LEU A 233 -22.48 8.27 -5.80
N ASN A 234 -23.46 7.82 -6.57
CA ASN A 234 -23.72 6.41 -6.91
C ASN A 234 -23.62 5.51 -5.67
N ARG A 235 -24.32 5.92 -4.58
CA ARG A 235 -24.34 5.23 -3.29
C ARG A 235 -25.77 5.01 -2.83
N ASP A 236 -25.94 3.98 -2.02
CA ASP A 236 -27.22 3.72 -1.37
C ASP A 236 -27.29 4.44 -0.01
N ALA A 237 -28.51 4.67 0.49
CA ALA A 237 -28.75 5.31 1.76
C ALA A 237 -29.86 4.57 2.52
N THR A 238 -29.58 4.22 3.76
CA THR A 238 -30.59 3.70 4.67
C THR A 238 -31.23 4.84 5.42
N PHE A 239 -32.54 4.83 5.57
CA PHE A 239 -33.27 5.84 6.33
C PHE A 239 -34.21 5.19 7.30
N TRP A 240 -34.45 5.89 8.39
CA TRP A 240 -35.42 5.52 9.43
C TRP A 240 -36.07 6.77 10.00
N ASP A 241 -37.27 6.60 10.48
CA ASP A 241 -38.05 7.64 11.14
C ASP A 241 -37.61 7.82 12.58
N GLY A 242 -37.56 9.05 13.05
CA GLY A 242 -37.30 9.39 14.43
C GLY A 242 -38.18 10.54 14.91
N TYR A 243 -38.30 10.68 16.19
CA TYR A 243 -39.09 11.77 16.83
C TYR A 243 -38.13 12.66 17.64
N GLY A 244 -38.32 13.97 17.53
CA GLY A 244 -37.60 14.93 18.36
C GLY A 244 -38.01 14.76 19.85
N GLY A 245 -37.03 14.56 20.75
CA GLY A 245 -37.31 14.28 22.16
C GLY A 245 -38.06 15.39 22.87
N TYR A 246 -37.92 16.65 22.48
CA TYR A 246 -38.59 17.79 23.11
C TYR A 246 -39.97 18.10 22.50
N LYS A 247 -40.04 18.23 21.16
CA LYS A 247 -41.28 18.60 20.46
C LYS A 247 -42.11 17.44 19.94
N LYS A 248 -41.65 16.20 20.09
CA LYS A 248 -42.24 14.98 19.53
C LYS A 248 -42.58 15.07 18.03
N GLU A 249 -41.95 16.00 17.31
CA GLU A 249 -42.09 16.12 15.87
C GLU A 249 -41.29 15.00 15.15
N LYS A 250 -41.83 14.49 14.06
CA LYS A 250 -41.21 13.46 13.25
C LYS A 250 -39.92 14.00 12.61
N VAL A 251 -38.78 13.40 12.91
CA VAL A 251 -37.48 13.78 12.36
C VAL A 251 -36.91 12.57 11.62
N TRP A 252 -36.55 12.78 10.39
CA TRP A 252 -35.97 11.74 9.57
C TRP A 252 -34.47 11.64 9.83
N ARG A 253 -33.98 10.44 10.13
CA ARG A 253 -32.53 10.13 10.23
C ARG A 253 -32.08 9.37 9.01
N LYS A 254 -30.95 9.77 8.43
CA LYS A 254 -30.29 9.07 7.34
C LYS A 254 -28.89 8.67 7.73
N ALA A 255 -28.55 7.39 7.55
CA ALA A 255 -27.18 6.92 7.62
C ALA A 255 -26.71 6.54 6.20
N LEU A 256 -25.59 7.10 5.77
CA LEU A 256 -24.88 6.71 4.56
C LEU A 256 -23.85 5.66 4.93
N GLU A 257 -24.03 4.44 4.45
CA GLU A 257 -23.06 3.38 4.67
C GLU A 257 -21.87 3.52 3.71
N LYS A 258 -20.66 3.52 4.30
CA LYS A 258 -19.37 3.43 3.61
C LYS A 258 -19.18 4.40 2.42
N ALA A 259 -19.01 5.66 2.71
CA ALA A 259 -18.47 6.59 1.73
C ALA A 259 -17.19 7.23 2.26
N ASN A 260 -16.10 7.06 1.53
CA ASN A 260 -14.89 7.86 1.70
C ASN A 260 -15.19 9.28 1.19
N ILE A 261 -15.98 10.05 1.94
CA ILE A 261 -16.39 11.40 1.56
C ILE A 261 -15.50 12.40 2.29
N LYS A 262 -14.50 12.93 1.60
CA LYS A 262 -13.92 14.22 1.97
C LYS A 262 -14.99 15.29 1.72
N GLN A 263 -15.57 15.78 2.81
CA GLN A 263 -16.46 16.95 2.91
C GLN A 263 -17.40 17.20 1.73
N VAL A 264 -18.65 16.85 1.89
CA VAL A 264 -19.73 17.44 1.08
C VAL A 264 -20.07 18.80 1.69
N LYS A 265 -19.68 19.89 1.06
CA LYS A 265 -20.29 21.21 1.29
C LYS A 265 -21.65 21.18 0.58
N LEU A 266 -22.72 21.21 1.36
CA LEU A 266 -24.08 21.52 0.89
C LEU A 266 -24.20 23.02 0.62
#